data_f37e9ec97db141c0ede082cbbb0a77ba
#
_entry.id   f37e9ec97db141c0ede082cbbb0a77ba
#
_cell.length_a   1.000
_cell.length_b   1.000
_cell.length_c   1.000
_cell.angle_alpha   90.00
_cell.angle_beta   90.00
_cell.angle_gamma   90.00
#
_symmetry.space_group_name_H-M   'P 1'
#
loop_
_entity.id
_entity.type
_entity.pdbx_description
1 polymer ?
#
loop_
_entity_poly.entity_id
_entity_poly.type
_entity_poly.pdbx_seq_one_letter_code
_entity_poly.pdbx_strand_id
1 'polypeptide(L)'
;LSPAGGNFRTNTVTVTAEASEDATSAWYQIEGQDKVDLTPGKPATFTIGEDMNFKDTKTVTWGATSSEGKEKTEKVTYTKVDPNASIVVMVKADKAPYIHAWTTGVGGKNLTGAWPGKVMKGPEEIDGAKYWTYDFDNVESFNVILNNGSGAQSGDITGITSDIYLEYDGGKSAKKIS
;
A
#
# COMPACT_ATOMS: atom_id res chain seq x y z
N LEU A 1 -7.76 16.42 -9.05
CA LEU A 1 -6.41 16.31 -8.50
C LEU A 1 -5.61 15.26 -9.24
N SER A 2 -4.34 15.51 -9.49
CA SER A 2 -3.41 14.56 -10.11
C SER A 2 -2.03 14.64 -9.43
N PRO A 3 -1.53 13.56 -8.82
CA PRO A 3 -2.22 12.28 -8.58
C PRO A 3 -3.43 12.42 -7.65
N ALA A 4 -4.41 11.53 -7.80
CA ALA A 4 -5.64 11.52 -7.01
C ALA A 4 -5.48 10.69 -5.73
N GLY A 5 -4.59 11.13 -4.84
CA GLY A 5 -4.26 10.41 -3.61
C GLY A 5 -3.28 9.26 -3.82
N GLY A 6 -3.10 8.45 -2.79
CA GLY A 6 -2.26 7.27 -2.78
C GLY A 6 -0.92 7.45 -2.06
N ASN A 7 -0.07 6.44 -2.18
CA ASN A 7 1.21 6.37 -1.50
C ASN A 7 2.31 7.06 -2.30
N PHE A 8 3.17 7.80 -1.62
CA PHE A 8 4.36 8.39 -2.21
C PHE A 8 5.62 8.07 -1.39
N ARG A 9 6.76 7.87 -2.08
CA ARG A 9 8.03 7.40 -1.49
C ARG A 9 9.13 8.48 -1.52
N THR A 10 8.81 9.63 -2.05
CA THR A 10 9.68 10.81 -2.09
C THR A 10 9.50 11.65 -0.84
N ASN A 11 10.36 12.62 -0.61
CA ASN A 11 10.17 13.54 0.52
C ASN A 11 8.84 14.29 0.44
N THR A 12 8.47 14.69 -0.77
CA THR A 12 7.21 15.37 -1.08
C THR A 12 6.58 14.81 -2.34
N VAL A 13 5.27 14.98 -2.51
CA VAL A 13 4.56 14.79 -3.76
C VAL A 13 3.97 16.12 -4.23
N THR A 14 4.17 16.44 -5.51
CA THR A 14 3.53 17.59 -6.15
C THR A 14 2.18 17.15 -6.70
N VAL A 15 1.14 17.88 -6.33
CA VAL A 15 -0.24 17.64 -6.75
C VAL A 15 -0.69 18.79 -7.63
N THR A 16 -1.26 18.48 -8.79
CA THR A 16 -1.93 19.44 -9.66
C THR A 16 -3.43 19.39 -9.40
N ALA A 17 -4.02 20.55 -9.09
CA ALA A 17 -5.45 20.74 -8.98
C ALA A 17 -5.96 21.51 -10.20
N GLU A 18 -6.93 20.97 -10.90
CA GLU A 18 -7.54 21.58 -12.07
C GLU A 18 -9.04 21.31 -12.07
N ALA A 19 -9.83 22.33 -12.32
CA ALA A 19 -11.26 22.25 -12.56
C ALA A 19 -11.55 22.50 -14.03
N SER A 20 -12.62 21.89 -14.55
CA SER A 20 -13.09 22.14 -15.92
C SER A 20 -13.40 23.61 -16.14
N GLU A 21 -13.20 24.12 -17.37
CA GLU A 21 -13.48 25.52 -17.74
C GLU A 21 -14.94 25.92 -17.55
N ASP A 22 -15.86 24.96 -17.62
CA ASP A 22 -17.31 25.17 -17.44
C ASP A 22 -17.74 25.17 -15.97
N ALA A 23 -16.84 24.94 -15.02
CA ALA A 23 -17.14 25.09 -13.60
C ALA A 23 -17.31 26.57 -13.24
N THR A 24 -18.31 26.87 -12.42
CA THR A 24 -18.54 28.24 -11.89
C THR A 24 -17.69 28.58 -10.70
N SER A 25 -17.28 27.55 -9.93
CA SER A 25 -16.33 27.65 -8.83
C SER A 25 -15.63 26.34 -8.58
N ALA A 26 -14.42 26.39 -8.06
CA ALA A 26 -13.69 25.22 -7.60
C ALA A 26 -12.72 25.61 -6.49
N TRP A 27 -12.35 24.64 -5.67
CA TRP A 27 -11.46 24.85 -4.53
C TRP A 27 -10.82 23.54 -4.08
N TYR A 28 -9.74 23.66 -3.33
CA TYR A 28 -9.18 22.55 -2.53
C TYR A 28 -8.82 23.03 -1.13
N GLN A 29 -8.68 22.08 -0.21
CA GLN A 29 -8.24 22.31 1.15
C GLN A 29 -7.37 21.16 1.61
N ILE A 30 -6.12 21.44 1.96
CA ILE A 30 -5.22 20.49 2.61
C ILE A 30 -5.59 20.45 4.09
N GLU A 31 -5.63 19.27 4.67
CA GLU A 31 -5.90 19.07 6.10
C GLU A 31 -5.00 19.93 6.97
N GLY A 32 -5.62 20.71 7.86
CA GLY A 32 -4.95 21.67 8.73
C GLY A 32 -4.58 23.02 8.10
N GLN A 33 -4.97 23.28 6.84
CA GLN A 33 -4.75 24.54 6.13
C GLN A 33 -6.05 25.20 5.70
N ASP A 34 -5.97 26.46 5.30
CA ASP A 34 -7.10 27.17 4.77
C ASP A 34 -7.51 26.67 3.39
N LYS A 35 -8.77 26.90 3.06
CA LYS A 35 -9.33 26.61 1.74
C LYS A 35 -8.72 27.53 0.67
N VAL A 36 -8.35 26.96 -0.45
CA VAL A 36 -7.78 27.69 -1.60
C VAL A 36 -8.73 27.60 -2.78
N ASP A 37 -9.16 28.75 -3.27
CA ASP A 37 -10.00 28.82 -4.46
C ASP A 37 -9.17 28.60 -5.74
N LEU A 38 -9.75 27.85 -6.68
CA LEU A 38 -9.18 27.60 -8.00
C LEU A 38 -9.87 28.45 -9.05
N THR A 39 -9.11 28.90 -10.03
CA THR A 39 -9.68 29.48 -11.25
C THR A 39 -10.01 28.34 -12.21
N PRO A 40 -11.28 28.12 -12.59
CA PRO A 40 -11.65 27.11 -13.59
C PRO A 40 -10.83 27.24 -14.87
N GLY A 41 -10.42 26.10 -15.44
CA GLY A 41 -9.55 26.04 -16.63
C GLY A 41 -8.08 26.39 -16.40
N LYS A 42 -7.67 26.71 -15.15
CA LYS A 42 -6.27 26.99 -14.85
C LYS A 42 -5.75 26.00 -13.79
N PRO A 43 -4.72 25.19 -14.11
CA PRO A 43 -4.10 24.31 -13.16
C PRO A 43 -3.36 25.10 -12.07
N ALA A 44 -3.46 24.64 -10.83
CA ALA A 44 -2.67 25.08 -9.70
C ALA A 44 -1.90 23.89 -9.11
N THR A 45 -0.72 24.13 -8.57
CA THR A 45 0.10 23.09 -7.96
C THR A 45 0.36 23.36 -6.49
N PHE A 46 0.41 22.31 -5.69
CA PHE A 46 0.85 22.34 -4.31
C PHE A 46 1.64 21.10 -3.95
N THR A 47 2.38 21.11 -2.85
CA THR A 47 3.16 19.99 -2.37
C THR A 47 2.61 19.45 -1.07
N ILE A 48 2.74 18.13 -0.88
CA ILE A 48 2.40 17.41 0.35
C ILE A 48 3.62 16.61 0.77
N GLY A 49 3.93 16.56 2.07
CA GLY A 49 4.94 15.66 2.62
C GLY A 49 6.07 16.30 3.39
N GLU A 50 6.31 17.63 3.32
CA GLU A 50 7.39 18.28 4.04
C GLU A 50 7.29 18.10 5.57
N ASP A 51 6.08 18.16 6.10
CA ASP A 51 5.75 18.07 7.52
C ASP A 51 5.31 16.65 7.95
N MET A 52 5.45 15.65 7.08
CA MET A 52 5.00 14.29 7.32
C MET A 52 6.16 13.35 7.66
N ASN A 53 5.94 12.49 8.66
CA ASN A 53 6.78 11.31 8.91
C ASN A 53 6.32 10.14 8.04
N PHE A 54 7.11 9.07 7.99
CA PHE A 54 6.69 7.82 7.35
C PHE A 54 5.46 7.24 8.07
N LYS A 55 4.51 6.74 7.27
CA LYS A 55 3.17 6.24 7.63
C LYS A 55 2.15 7.34 7.96
N ASP A 56 2.54 8.61 8.02
CA ASP A 56 1.57 9.70 8.15
C ASP A 56 0.70 9.80 6.90
N THR A 57 -0.53 10.24 7.11
CA THR A 57 -1.50 10.53 6.06
C THR A 57 -1.88 12.01 6.07
N LYS A 58 -2.15 12.56 4.90
CA LYS A 58 -2.68 13.91 4.73
C LYS A 58 -3.89 13.84 3.80
N THR A 59 -5.01 14.36 4.25
CA THR A 59 -6.24 14.41 3.46
C THR A 59 -6.34 15.75 2.71
N VAL A 60 -6.70 15.69 1.45
CA VAL A 60 -7.09 16.85 0.65
C VAL A 60 -8.56 16.72 0.29
N THR A 61 -9.34 17.70 0.69
CA THR A 61 -10.74 17.86 0.28
C THR A 61 -10.78 18.81 -0.90
N TRP A 62 -11.54 18.49 -1.92
CA TRP A 62 -11.76 19.39 -3.05
C TRP A 62 -13.24 19.43 -3.42
N GLY A 63 -13.65 20.54 -4.00
CA GLY A 63 -15.01 20.71 -4.47
C GLY A 63 -15.06 21.58 -5.72
N ALA A 64 -16.11 21.38 -6.50
CA ALA A 64 -16.42 22.18 -7.67
C ALA A 64 -17.93 22.30 -7.85
N THR A 65 -18.37 23.41 -8.45
CA THR A 65 -19.76 23.68 -8.83
C THR A 65 -19.84 23.82 -10.33
N SER A 66 -20.74 23.06 -10.97
CA SER A 66 -20.96 23.17 -12.41
C SER A 66 -21.75 24.43 -12.80
N SER A 67 -21.82 24.73 -14.08
CA SER A 67 -22.67 25.81 -14.64
C SER A 67 -24.17 25.60 -14.35
N GLU A 68 -24.62 24.38 -14.11
CA GLU A 68 -25.98 24.04 -13.69
C GLU A 68 -26.22 24.17 -12.19
N GLY A 69 -25.23 24.63 -11.41
CA GLY A 69 -25.32 24.76 -9.96
C GLY A 69 -25.17 23.44 -9.18
N LYS A 70 -24.75 22.34 -9.82
CA LYS A 70 -24.49 21.07 -9.14
C LYS A 70 -23.14 21.12 -8.44
N GLU A 71 -23.13 20.84 -7.16
CA GLU A 71 -21.91 20.77 -6.37
C GLU A 71 -21.41 19.32 -6.25
N LYS A 72 -20.08 19.15 -6.31
CA LYS A 72 -19.39 17.90 -6.02
C LYS A 72 -18.25 18.19 -5.05
N THR A 73 -18.16 17.39 -4.00
CA THR A 73 -17.05 17.42 -3.02
C THR A 73 -16.52 16.03 -2.80
N GLU A 74 -15.22 15.87 -2.83
CA GLU A 74 -14.54 14.58 -2.59
C GLU A 74 -13.32 14.79 -1.68
N LYS A 75 -12.88 13.68 -1.08
CA LYS A 75 -11.66 13.62 -0.28
C LYS A 75 -10.71 12.59 -0.88
N VAL A 76 -9.45 12.93 -0.91
CA VAL A 76 -8.36 12.02 -1.29
C VAL A 76 -7.30 12.02 -0.20
N THR A 77 -6.66 10.89 0.01
CA THR A 77 -5.64 10.74 1.05
C THR A 77 -4.30 10.41 0.41
N TYR A 78 -3.26 11.09 0.87
CA TYR A 78 -1.87 10.84 0.51
C TYR A 78 -1.15 10.24 1.71
N THR A 79 -0.38 9.17 1.51
CA THR A 79 0.37 8.49 2.57
C THR A 79 1.86 8.53 2.24
N LYS A 80 2.67 9.03 3.18
CA LYS A 80 4.13 9.04 3.04
C LYS A 80 4.70 7.70 3.47
N VAL A 81 5.45 7.07 2.59
CA VAL A 81 5.98 5.73 2.75
C VAL A 81 7.48 5.74 2.81
N ASP A 82 8.04 4.96 3.73
CA ASP A 82 9.49 4.73 3.77
C ASP A 82 9.92 4.00 2.48
N PRO A 83 10.77 4.63 1.65
CA PRO A 83 11.28 4.00 0.44
C PRO A 83 12.15 2.76 0.71
N ASN A 84 12.65 2.62 1.95
CA ASN A 84 13.46 1.50 2.39
C ASN A 84 12.69 0.50 3.25
N ALA A 85 11.38 0.67 3.39
CA ALA A 85 10.55 -0.28 4.15
C ALA A 85 10.70 -1.68 3.56
N SER A 86 11.03 -2.64 4.42
CA SER A 86 11.00 -4.06 4.12
C SER A 86 10.08 -4.76 5.12
N ILE A 87 9.41 -5.82 4.67
CA ILE A 87 8.60 -6.69 5.52
C ILE A 87 9.13 -8.11 5.37
N VAL A 88 9.44 -8.74 6.50
CA VAL A 88 9.94 -10.11 6.53
C VAL A 88 8.80 -11.04 6.93
N VAL A 89 8.61 -12.09 6.14
CA VAL A 89 7.73 -13.20 6.50
C VAL A 89 8.60 -14.33 7.02
N MET A 90 8.39 -14.72 8.27
CA MET A 90 9.10 -15.78 8.96
C MET A 90 8.16 -16.97 9.18
N VAL A 91 8.53 -18.14 8.67
CA VAL A 91 7.66 -19.33 8.70
C VAL A 91 8.34 -20.49 9.41
N LYS A 92 7.72 -20.96 10.49
CA LYS A 92 8.07 -22.21 11.10
C LYS A 92 7.41 -23.36 10.36
N ALA A 93 8.23 -24.24 9.77
CA ALA A 93 7.77 -25.40 9.03
C ALA A 93 8.88 -26.47 9.00
N ASP A 94 8.51 -27.73 8.80
CA ASP A 94 9.46 -28.84 8.74
C ASP A 94 10.33 -28.80 7.48
N LYS A 95 9.81 -28.25 6.39
CA LYS A 95 10.50 -28.12 5.10
C LYS A 95 10.31 -26.71 4.57
N ALA A 96 11.22 -26.25 3.70
CA ALA A 96 11.12 -24.96 3.04
C ALA A 96 9.78 -24.83 2.30
N PRO A 97 8.89 -23.93 2.73
CA PRO A 97 7.67 -23.67 1.98
C PRO A 97 7.96 -22.81 0.75
N TYR A 98 7.02 -22.82 -0.18
CA TYR A 98 6.90 -21.80 -1.20
C TYR A 98 5.99 -20.69 -0.68
N ILE A 99 6.30 -19.47 -1.05
CA ILE A 99 5.49 -18.28 -0.76
C ILE A 99 5.01 -17.66 -2.06
N HIS A 100 3.70 -17.57 -2.23
CA HIS A 100 3.07 -16.82 -3.30
C HIS A 100 2.45 -15.56 -2.71
N ALA A 101 2.85 -14.38 -3.20
CA ALA A 101 2.45 -13.10 -2.62
C ALA A 101 1.97 -12.12 -3.68
N TRP A 102 0.97 -11.32 -3.31
CA TRP A 102 0.40 -10.29 -4.20
C TRP A 102 -0.13 -9.09 -3.42
N THR A 103 -0.18 -7.94 -4.10
CA THR A 103 -0.86 -6.75 -3.59
C THR A 103 -2.29 -6.68 -4.13
N THR A 104 -3.18 -5.99 -3.41
CA THR A 104 -4.57 -5.76 -3.81
C THR A 104 -4.78 -4.32 -4.28
N GLY A 105 -5.96 -4.04 -4.85
CA GLY A 105 -6.36 -2.72 -5.33
C GLY A 105 -6.07 -2.50 -6.82
N VAL A 106 -6.30 -1.29 -7.27
CA VAL A 106 -6.05 -0.90 -8.67
C VAL A 106 -4.55 -0.99 -8.95
N GLY A 107 -4.17 -1.80 -9.93
CA GLY A 107 -2.76 -2.06 -10.26
C GLY A 107 -2.08 -3.08 -9.34
N GLY A 108 -2.84 -3.95 -8.68
CA GLY A 108 -2.31 -5.05 -7.88
C GLY A 108 -1.25 -5.87 -8.62
N LYS A 109 -0.17 -6.21 -7.93
CA LYS A 109 1.01 -6.87 -8.51
C LYS A 109 1.23 -8.23 -7.87
N ASN A 110 1.67 -9.17 -8.67
CA ASN A 110 2.26 -10.41 -8.18
C ASN A 110 3.72 -10.12 -7.75
N LEU A 111 4.04 -10.41 -6.50
CA LEU A 111 5.35 -10.08 -5.91
C LEU A 111 6.37 -11.22 -6.03
N THR A 112 5.91 -12.45 -6.21
CA THR A 112 6.76 -13.64 -6.19
C THR A 112 6.78 -14.40 -7.51
N GLY A 113 6.18 -13.86 -8.55
CA GLY A 113 6.08 -14.48 -9.87
C GLY A 113 4.96 -15.52 -9.96
N ALA A 114 4.98 -16.34 -11.00
CA ALA A 114 3.96 -17.36 -11.24
C ALA A 114 3.88 -18.37 -10.08
N TRP A 115 2.71 -18.95 -9.90
CA TRP A 115 2.51 -20.09 -8.99
C TRP A 115 3.54 -21.21 -9.24
N PRO A 116 4.12 -21.81 -8.19
CA PRO A 116 3.83 -21.72 -6.76
C PRO A 116 4.50 -20.54 -6.04
N GLY A 117 5.11 -19.60 -6.72
CA GLY A 117 5.83 -18.48 -6.15
C GLY A 117 7.31 -18.77 -5.97
N LYS A 118 7.89 -18.34 -4.85
CA LYS A 118 9.30 -18.49 -4.51
C LYS A 118 9.49 -19.44 -3.34
N VAL A 119 10.53 -20.23 -3.38
CA VAL A 119 10.99 -21.01 -2.23
C VAL A 119 11.54 -20.05 -1.18
N MET A 120 11.15 -20.24 0.08
CA MET A 120 11.69 -19.44 1.20
C MET A 120 13.13 -19.87 1.51
N LYS A 121 13.91 -18.92 2.04
CA LYS A 121 15.31 -19.13 2.43
C LYS A 121 15.42 -19.67 3.85
N GLY A 122 16.53 -20.31 4.17
CA GLY A 122 16.82 -20.73 5.53
C GLY A 122 16.93 -22.27 5.67
N PRO A 123 16.61 -22.86 6.85
CA PRO A 123 16.07 -22.13 7.99
C PRO A 123 17.13 -21.31 8.74
N GLU A 124 16.72 -20.16 9.27
CA GLU A 124 17.52 -19.30 10.11
C GLU A 124 17.06 -19.39 11.57
N GLU A 125 17.99 -19.26 12.53
CA GLU A 125 17.66 -19.21 13.94
C GLU A 125 17.34 -17.78 14.36
N ILE A 126 16.10 -17.55 14.80
CA ILE A 126 15.61 -16.27 15.28
C ILE A 126 15.00 -16.52 16.66
N ASP A 127 15.52 -15.85 17.68
CA ASP A 127 15.05 -15.97 19.09
C ASP A 127 14.94 -17.42 19.61
N GLY A 128 15.91 -18.26 19.20
CA GLY A 128 15.99 -19.66 19.63
C GLY A 128 15.04 -20.62 18.92
N ALA A 129 14.38 -20.18 17.86
CA ALA A 129 13.56 -21.00 16.97
C ALA A 129 14.00 -20.89 15.52
N LYS A 130 13.74 -21.94 14.73
CA LYS A 130 14.13 -21.99 13.32
C LYS A 130 12.97 -21.56 12.44
N TYR A 131 13.24 -20.60 11.54
CA TYR A 131 12.28 -20.05 10.60
C TYR A 131 12.85 -20.07 9.18
N TRP A 132 11.98 -20.34 8.22
CA TRP A 132 12.19 -20.02 6.82
C TRP A 132 11.79 -18.56 6.61
N THR A 133 12.56 -17.80 5.81
CA THR A 133 12.38 -16.36 5.67
C THR A 133 12.17 -15.95 4.21
N TYR A 134 11.43 -14.87 4.03
CA TYR A 134 11.33 -14.19 2.75
C TYR A 134 11.16 -12.68 2.96
N ASP A 135 12.04 -11.89 2.32
CA ASP A 135 12.08 -10.44 2.43
C ASP A 135 11.31 -9.80 1.28
N PHE A 136 10.42 -8.87 1.61
CA PHE A 136 9.68 -8.06 0.65
C PHE A 136 10.13 -6.62 0.76
N ASP A 137 10.93 -6.16 -0.21
CA ASP A 137 11.40 -4.79 -0.29
C ASP A 137 10.37 -3.88 -0.96
N ASN A 138 10.25 -2.65 -0.47
CA ASN A 138 9.38 -1.61 -1.03
C ASN A 138 7.90 -2.00 -1.14
N VAL A 139 7.41 -2.79 -0.20
CA VAL A 139 6.02 -3.23 -0.11
C VAL A 139 5.45 -2.84 1.25
N GLU A 140 4.25 -2.27 1.28
CA GLU A 140 3.59 -1.79 2.49
C GLU A 140 2.50 -2.69 2.98
N SER A 141 1.82 -3.33 2.06
CA SER A 141 0.75 -4.26 2.34
C SER A 141 0.66 -5.29 1.23
N PHE A 142 0.56 -6.54 1.61
CA PHE A 142 0.42 -7.64 0.67
C PHE A 142 -0.30 -8.81 1.32
N ASN A 143 -0.64 -9.79 0.50
CA ASN A 143 -1.23 -11.04 0.92
C ASN A 143 -0.31 -12.18 0.53
N VAL A 144 -0.37 -13.29 1.26
CA VAL A 144 0.42 -14.49 0.95
C VAL A 144 -0.42 -15.77 1.02
N ILE A 145 0.01 -16.75 0.24
CA ILE A 145 -0.32 -18.17 0.39
C ILE A 145 0.99 -18.92 0.59
N LEU A 146 1.06 -19.76 1.60
CA LEU A 146 2.12 -20.73 1.77
C LEU A 146 1.72 -22.04 1.10
N ASN A 147 2.65 -22.68 0.42
CA ASN A 147 2.38 -23.96 -0.23
C ASN A 147 3.62 -24.87 -0.22
N ASN A 148 3.41 -26.16 -0.50
CA ASN A 148 4.49 -27.15 -0.52
C ASN A 148 5.08 -27.40 -1.91
N GLY A 149 4.70 -26.64 -2.93
CA GLY A 149 5.12 -26.79 -4.32
C GLY A 149 4.51 -27.99 -5.06
N SER A 150 3.66 -28.79 -4.39
CA SER A 150 3.09 -30.04 -4.96
C SER A 150 1.57 -30.17 -4.79
N GLY A 151 0.87 -29.03 -4.64
CA GLY A 151 -0.59 -28.97 -4.67
C GLY A 151 -1.26 -28.72 -3.32
N ALA A 152 -0.58 -28.86 -2.18
CA ALA A 152 -1.12 -28.46 -0.89
C ALA A 152 -0.75 -27.02 -0.59
N GLN A 153 -1.73 -26.22 -0.15
CA GLN A 153 -1.58 -24.79 0.16
C GLN A 153 -2.42 -24.38 1.35
N SER A 154 -1.98 -23.33 2.04
CA SER A 154 -2.75 -22.66 3.09
C SER A 154 -3.94 -21.88 2.50
N GLY A 155 -4.83 -21.40 3.36
CA GLY A 155 -5.69 -20.27 3.03
C GLY A 155 -4.89 -18.97 2.84
N ASP A 156 -5.56 -17.95 2.32
CA ASP A 156 -5.00 -16.61 2.15
C ASP A 156 -4.70 -15.97 3.51
N ILE A 157 -3.50 -15.43 3.66
CA ILE A 157 -3.12 -14.59 4.79
C ILE A 157 -3.05 -13.17 4.25
N THR A 158 -3.99 -12.33 4.66
CA THR A 158 -4.24 -11.02 4.03
C THR A 158 -3.83 -9.86 4.92
N GLY A 159 -3.53 -8.71 4.27
CA GLY A 159 -3.29 -7.45 4.97
C GLY A 159 -2.00 -7.43 5.79
N ILE A 160 -0.93 -8.07 5.34
CA ILE A 160 0.37 -8.04 5.99
C ILE A 160 0.98 -6.65 5.77
N THR A 161 1.26 -5.93 6.86
CA THR A 161 1.80 -4.55 6.86
C THR A 161 3.06 -4.40 7.71
N SER A 162 3.51 -5.46 8.35
CA SER A 162 4.73 -5.52 9.19
C SER A 162 5.28 -6.93 9.18
N ASP A 163 6.47 -7.12 9.72
CA ASP A 163 7.05 -8.43 9.94
C ASP A 163 6.06 -9.37 10.63
N ILE A 164 6.02 -10.61 10.16
CA ILE A 164 5.03 -11.59 10.62
C ILE A 164 5.67 -12.96 10.83
N TYR A 165 5.28 -13.59 11.93
CA TYR A 165 5.65 -14.95 12.25
C TYR A 165 4.46 -15.89 12.02
N LEU A 166 4.69 -16.91 11.21
CA LEU A 166 3.68 -17.90 10.84
C LEU A 166 4.15 -19.31 11.20
N GLU A 167 3.22 -20.20 11.48
CA GLU A 167 3.44 -21.65 11.54
C GLU A 167 2.66 -22.29 10.40
N TYR A 168 3.33 -23.10 9.59
CA TYR A 168 2.78 -23.81 8.44
C TYR A 168 2.95 -25.31 8.58
N ASP A 169 1.87 -26.07 8.45
CA ASP A 169 1.85 -27.54 8.60
C ASP A 169 2.34 -28.30 7.36
N GLY A 170 2.74 -27.61 6.30
CA GLY A 170 3.11 -28.20 5.01
C GLY A 170 1.91 -28.67 4.17
N GLY A 171 0.69 -28.40 4.62
CA GLY A 171 -0.57 -28.80 4.02
C GLY A 171 -1.52 -27.63 3.80
N LYS A 172 -2.62 -27.63 4.55
CA LYS A 172 -3.73 -26.68 4.36
C LYS A 172 -3.80 -25.58 5.42
N SER A 173 -2.97 -25.65 6.46
CA SER A 173 -3.04 -24.72 7.58
C SER A 173 -1.79 -23.86 7.70
N ALA A 174 -1.98 -22.55 7.73
CA ALA A 174 -1.01 -21.59 8.20
C ALA A 174 -1.68 -20.65 9.20
N LYS A 175 -1.00 -20.36 10.30
CA LYS A 175 -1.53 -19.49 11.35
C LYS A 175 -0.46 -18.50 11.81
N LYS A 176 -0.88 -17.31 12.21
CA LYS A 176 -0.03 -16.31 12.85
C LYS A 176 0.31 -16.79 14.26
N ILE A 177 1.59 -16.68 14.66
CA ILE A 177 2.08 -17.09 15.98
C ILE A 177 2.67 -15.94 16.79
N SER A 178 2.97 -14.80 16.16
CA SER A 178 3.23 -13.50 16.83
C SER A 178 3.18 -12.36 15.80
#